data_4de34f42fdf2bdd4712ac0feb929b7f0
#
_entry.id   4de34f42fdf2bdd4712ac0feb929b7f0
#
_cell.length_a   1.000
_cell.length_b   1.000
_cell.length_c   1.000
_cell.angle_alpha   90.00
_cell.angle_beta   90.00
_cell.angle_gamma   90.00
#
_symmetry.space_group_name_H-M   'P 1'
#
loop_
_entity.id
_entity.type
_entity.pdbx_description
1 polymer ?
#
loop_
_entity_poly.entity_id
_entity_poly.type
_entity_poly.pdbx_seq_one_letter_code
_entity_poly.pdbx_strand_id
1 'polypeptide(L)'
;MSRWGAPPLLRNNKRGKKMRKLLFGTVMMALAPFCSQAALAQSDVTLKIITPAVTANAGIRDLAMGFEKEMGIKVQIVTLNMAKMVDELKSGTPPADIVFLPYALMDTAQTEKNVANGSRINIGRVRIGLAVHKGDPTPDISTVDKLAAVLKAADSVMYSNPASGSMEARIIDGMLNAHPEFAGVKRKISMNGEGGQAVARGEGQMALQLICEIVNHPDQLTSVGPVPDSLGAYIDSAAAVTSRSAHPKEAAQFLKYATQPGTYSLWLGKGLERMK
;
A
#
# COMPACT_ATOMS: atom_id res chain seq x y z
N MET A 1 -4.09 -23.35 67.55
CA MET A 1 -4.66 -24.58 68.02
C MET A 1 -4.42 -25.63 66.98
N SER A 2 -3.54 -26.51 67.35
CA SER A 2 -3.40 -27.95 67.35
C SER A 2 -3.37 -28.62 66.00
N ARG A 3 -2.27 -29.12 65.53
CA ARG A 3 -1.36 -30.23 65.94
C ARG A 3 -1.71 -31.54 65.29
N TRP A 4 -0.66 -32.17 64.67
CA TRP A 4 -0.28 -33.62 64.64
C TRP A 4 -0.86 -34.40 63.46
N GLY A 5 -0.18 -35.32 62.78
CA GLY A 5 1.12 -35.89 62.94
C GLY A 5 1.42 -36.90 61.80
N ALA A 6 2.68 -37.13 61.55
CA ALA A 6 3.23 -38.31 60.86
C ALA A 6 3.62 -39.34 61.92
N PRO A 7 4.24 -40.50 61.62
CA PRO A 7 4.42 -41.44 60.49
C PRO A 7 3.99 -42.89 60.89
N PRO A 8 4.51 -44.07 60.45
CA PRO A 8 5.89 -44.48 60.34
C PRO A 8 6.32 -45.42 59.20
N LEU A 9 7.64 -45.55 59.09
CA LEU A 9 8.42 -46.54 58.38
C LEU A 9 8.26 -48.00 58.84
N LEU A 10 8.42 -48.99 57.92
CA LEU A 10 8.99 -50.36 58.15
C LEU A 10 9.40 -50.85 56.72
N ARG A 11 10.59 -50.99 56.39
CA ARG A 11 11.76 -51.84 56.68
C ARG A 11 11.62 -53.29 56.30
N ASN A 12 12.50 -53.70 55.40
CA ASN A 12 13.14 -55.06 55.27
C ASN A 12 12.39 -56.11 54.40
N ASN A 13 13.02 -56.94 53.62
CA ASN A 13 14.36 -57.49 53.54
C ASN A 13 14.50 -58.43 52.31
N LYS A 14 15.62 -58.39 51.67
CA LYS A 14 16.49 -59.42 51.12
C LYS A 14 16.03 -60.50 50.12
N ARG A 15 16.97 -60.73 49.25
CA ARG A 15 17.38 -61.94 48.47
C ARG A 15 16.66 -62.16 47.18
N GLY A 16 17.27 -61.95 46.00
CA GLY A 16 18.50 -62.62 45.58
C GLY A 16 18.16 -63.77 44.63
N LYS A 17 18.25 -63.48 43.31
CA LYS A 17 18.62 -64.56 42.36
C LYS A 17 19.15 -63.92 41.07
N LYS A 18 20.42 -64.21 40.77
CA LYS A 18 21.06 -64.03 39.48
C LYS A 18 20.34 -64.89 38.46
N MET A 19 20.00 -64.27 37.33
CA MET A 19 19.84 -65.03 36.11
C MET A 19 20.30 -64.17 34.92
N ARG A 20 21.34 -64.64 34.29
CA ARG A 20 21.85 -64.19 32.97
C ARG A 20 20.77 -64.36 31.95
N LYS A 21 20.51 -63.36 31.11
CA LYS A 21 20.17 -63.60 29.70
C LYS A 21 20.24 -62.33 28.88
N LEU A 22 21.08 -62.42 27.92
CA LEU A 22 21.05 -61.92 26.53
C LEU A 22 20.66 -60.47 26.28
N LEU A 23 21.70 -59.78 25.79
CA LEU A 23 21.60 -58.60 24.91
C LEU A 23 20.74 -58.94 23.70
N PHE A 24 19.69 -58.21 23.50
CA PHE A 24 19.17 -57.86 22.17
C PHE A 24 19.15 -56.33 22.11
N GLY A 25 20.15 -55.78 21.46
CA GLY A 25 20.22 -54.36 21.17
C GLY A 25 19.24 -54.04 20.05
N THR A 26 18.11 -53.45 20.38
CA THR A 26 17.25 -52.80 19.42
C THR A 26 17.76 -51.35 19.30
N VAL A 27 18.54 -51.09 18.28
CA VAL A 27 18.91 -49.70 17.85
C VAL A 27 17.64 -49.09 17.27
N MET A 28 16.95 -48.32 18.07
CA MET A 28 15.86 -47.47 17.62
C MET A 28 16.47 -46.21 16.99
N MET A 29 16.68 -46.30 15.67
CA MET A 29 17.15 -45.18 14.85
C MET A 29 16.02 -44.18 14.78
N ALA A 30 16.07 -43.13 15.62
CA ALA A 30 15.16 -42.01 15.60
C ALA A 30 15.44 -41.22 14.28
N LEU A 31 14.60 -41.45 13.28
CA LEU A 31 14.49 -40.57 12.09
C LEU A 31 13.88 -39.24 12.56
N ALA A 32 14.72 -38.30 12.97
CA ALA A 32 14.31 -36.92 13.07
C ALA A 32 13.97 -36.43 11.66
N PRO A 33 12.78 -35.85 11.42
CA PRO A 33 12.54 -35.18 10.16
C PRO A 33 13.44 -33.96 10.10
N PHE A 34 14.43 -34.00 9.25
CA PHE A 34 15.18 -32.82 8.80
C PHE A 34 14.19 -31.93 8.06
N CYS A 35 13.45 -31.05 8.76
CA CYS A 35 12.87 -29.88 8.14
C CYS A 35 14.03 -29.00 7.69
N SER A 36 14.51 -29.21 6.46
CA SER A 36 15.32 -28.24 5.77
C SER A 36 14.47 -26.97 5.62
N GLN A 37 14.58 -26.06 6.57
CA GLN A 37 14.30 -24.65 6.29
C GLN A 37 15.33 -24.24 5.25
N ALA A 38 14.91 -24.21 4.00
CA ALA A 38 15.66 -23.56 2.96
C ALA A 38 15.77 -22.08 3.41
N ALA A 39 16.91 -21.72 3.99
CA ALA A 39 17.25 -20.32 4.18
C ALA A 39 17.22 -19.70 2.79
N LEU A 40 16.25 -18.79 2.56
CA LEU A 40 16.23 -17.99 1.34
C LEU A 40 17.57 -17.28 1.29
N ALA A 41 18.42 -17.65 0.34
CA ALA A 41 19.67 -16.96 0.11
C ALA A 41 19.30 -15.50 -0.18
N GLN A 42 19.75 -14.58 0.67
CA GLN A 42 19.51 -13.17 0.48
C GLN A 42 20.17 -12.76 -0.84
N SER A 43 19.36 -12.28 -1.78
CA SER A 43 19.86 -11.80 -3.06
C SER A 43 20.64 -10.50 -2.86
N ASP A 44 21.77 -10.34 -3.54
CA ASP A 44 22.52 -9.08 -3.57
C ASP A 44 21.79 -8.01 -4.41
N VAL A 45 20.68 -8.37 -5.05
CA VAL A 45 19.87 -7.45 -5.87
C VAL A 45 19.06 -6.51 -4.99
N THR A 46 19.10 -5.22 -5.34
CA THR A 46 18.21 -4.19 -4.82
C THR A 46 17.46 -3.57 -5.99
N LEU A 47 16.15 -3.80 -6.08
CA LEU A 47 15.29 -3.17 -7.09
C LEU A 47 15.06 -1.70 -6.75
N LYS A 48 15.31 -0.80 -7.70
CA LYS A 48 14.97 0.61 -7.59
C LYS A 48 13.63 0.88 -8.27
N ILE A 49 12.62 1.27 -7.49
CA ILE A 49 11.29 1.63 -7.96
C ILE A 49 11.13 3.15 -7.88
N ILE A 50 10.77 3.79 -8.99
CA ILE A 50 10.35 5.20 -9.00
C ILE A 50 8.83 5.30 -9.15
N THR A 51 8.21 6.15 -8.35
CA THR A 51 6.76 6.24 -8.26
C THR A 51 6.31 7.60 -7.72
N PRO A 52 5.12 8.10 -8.08
CA PRO A 52 4.52 9.21 -7.35
C PRO A 52 4.25 8.82 -5.89
N ALA A 53 4.29 9.78 -4.98
CA ALA A 53 4.00 9.55 -3.56
C ALA A 53 2.63 8.88 -3.36
N VAL A 54 1.62 9.34 -4.08
CA VAL A 54 0.26 8.81 -4.04
C VAL A 54 0.20 7.29 -4.32
N THR A 55 0.93 6.82 -5.34
CA THR A 55 0.94 5.39 -5.68
C THR A 55 1.76 4.59 -4.66
N ALA A 56 2.85 5.17 -4.14
CA ALA A 56 3.61 4.57 -3.05
C ALA A 56 2.72 4.34 -1.81
N ASN A 57 1.91 5.35 -1.46
CA ASN A 57 1.00 5.32 -0.31
C ASN A 57 -0.24 4.43 -0.56
N ALA A 58 -0.62 4.24 -1.83
CA ALA A 58 -1.72 3.36 -2.22
C ALA A 58 -1.40 1.85 -2.11
N GLY A 59 -0.22 1.46 -1.61
CA GLY A 59 0.10 0.06 -1.32
C GLY A 59 1.49 -0.43 -1.74
N ILE A 60 2.23 0.31 -2.57
CA ILE A 60 3.56 -0.14 -3.05
C ILE A 60 4.52 -0.39 -1.88
N ARG A 61 4.48 0.41 -0.81
CA ARG A 61 5.35 0.25 0.36
C ARG A 61 5.11 -1.09 1.07
N ASP A 62 3.84 -1.42 1.28
CA ASP A 62 3.46 -2.68 1.95
C ASP A 62 3.79 -3.89 1.06
N LEU A 63 3.58 -3.76 -0.25
CA LEU A 63 3.94 -4.80 -1.22
C LEU A 63 5.44 -5.02 -1.32
N ALA A 64 6.23 -3.95 -1.25
CA ALA A 64 7.69 -4.05 -1.23
C ALA A 64 8.17 -4.82 0.00
N MET A 65 7.66 -4.50 1.17
CA MET A 65 7.99 -5.24 2.40
C MET A 65 7.60 -6.72 2.32
N GLY A 66 6.42 -7.03 1.76
CA GLY A 66 5.98 -8.41 1.53
C GLY A 66 6.89 -9.15 0.55
N PHE A 67 7.23 -8.52 -0.57
CA PHE A 67 8.12 -9.08 -1.59
C PHE A 67 9.54 -9.34 -1.04
N GLU A 68 10.11 -8.38 -0.31
CA GLU A 68 11.41 -8.56 0.35
C GLU A 68 11.41 -9.76 1.29
N LYS A 69 10.35 -9.90 2.09
CA LYS A 69 10.20 -11.02 3.03
C LYS A 69 10.07 -12.36 2.33
N GLU A 70 9.32 -12.43 1.21
CA GLU A 70 9.04 -13.69 0.52
C GLU A 70 10.16 -14.09 -0.44
N MET A 71 10.79 -13.11 -1.10
CA MET A 71 11.73 -13.37 -2.19
C MET A 71 13.20 -13.11 -1.82
N GLY A 72 13.48 -12.46 -0.68
CA GLY A 72 14.83 -12.10 -0.27
C GLY A 72 15.48 -11.01 -1.14
N ILE A 73 14.70 -10.33 -1.99
CA ILE A 73 15.16 -9.26 -2.90
C ILE A 73 14.79 -7.92 -2.29
N LYS A 74 15.76 -7.04 -2.08
CA LYS A 74 15.52 -5.70 -1.51
C LYS A 74 14.83 -4.78 -2.50
N VAL A 75 14.00 -3.84 -1.99
CA VAL A 75 13.28 -2.86 -2.80
C VAL A 75 13.52 -1.45 -2.26
N GLN A 76 14.12 -0.60 -3.07
CA GLN A 76 14.27 0.82 -2.81
C GLN A 76 13.17 1.60 -3.51
N ILE A 77 12.29 2.26 -2.76
CA ILE A 77 11.24 3.12 -3.31
C ILE A 77 11.70 4.57 -3.29
N VAL A 78 11.71 5.21 -4.46
CA VAL A 78 12.03 6.63 -4.63
C VAL A 78 10.78 7.36 -5.12
N THR A 79 10.24 8.23 -4.29
CA THR A 79 9.08 9.05 -4.65
C THR A 79 9.53 10.35 -5.31
N LEU A 80 9.00 10.62 -6.50
CA LEU A 80 9.37 11.77 -7.31
C LEU A 80 8.12 12.48 -7.83
N ASN A 81 8.24 13.79 -8.13
CA ASN A 81 7.23 14.47 -8.93
C ASN A 81 7.34 14.04 -10.42
N MET A 82 6.30 14.32 -11.20
CA MET A 82 6.20 13.82 -12.57
C MET A 82 7.36 14.28 -13.48
N ALA A 83 7.81 15.51 -13.36
CA ALA A 83 8.92 16.03 -14.16
C ALA A 83 10.22 15.26 -13.85
N LYS A 84 10.54 15.12 -12.56
CA LYS A 84 11.73 14.35 -12.12
C LYS A 84 11.64 12.87 -12.48
N MET A 85 10.44 12.28 -12.52
CA MET A 85 10.28 10.89 -12.96
C MET A 85 10.63 10.73 -14.45
N VAL A 86 10.23 11.66 -15.30
CA VAL A 86 10.58 11.66 -16.73
C VAL A 86 12.09 11.78 -16.91
N ASP A 87 12.73 12.69 -16.17
CA ASP A 87 14.19 12.85 -16.21
C ASP A 87 14.92 11.59 -15.72
N GLU A 88 14.44 10.99 -14.63
CA GLU A 88 15.00 9.78 -14.05
C GLU A 88 14.90 8.58 -15.02
N LEU A 89 13.80 8.44 -15.75
CA LEU A 89 13.64 7.42 -16.78
C LEU A 89 14.66 7.56 -17.90
N LYS A 90 14.98 8.81 -18.29
CA LYS A 90 15.90 9.09 -19.40
C LYS A 90 17.37 8.99 -19.02
N SER A 91 17.73 9.45 -17.85
CA SER A 91 19.15 9.69 -17.47
C SER A 91 19.54 9.27 -16.06
N GLY A 92 18.62 8.80 -15.23
CA GLY A 92 18.91 8.40 -13.84
C GLY A 92 20.08 7.42 -13.71
N THR A 93 20.92 7.62 -12.68
CA THR A 93 22.09 6.78 -12.39
C THR A 93 22.18 6.53 -10.88
N PRO A 94 22.08 5.28 -10.42
CA PRO A 94 21.73 4.07 -11.19
C PRO A 94 20.33 4.17 -11.78
N PRO A 95 20.05 3.52 -12.93
CA PRO A 95 18.73 3.54 -13.54
C PRO A 95 17.68 2.90 -12.60
N ALA A 96 16.43 3.32 -12.73
CA ALA A 96 15.34 2.63 -12.05
C ALA A 96 15.04 1.30 -12.74
N ASP A 97 14.61 0.30 -11.97
CA ASP A 97 14.19 -0.99 -12.51
C ASP A 97 12.70 -1.01 -12.86
N ILE A 98 11.89 -0.34 -12.04
CA ILE A 98 10.44 -0.26 -12.19
C ILE A 98 9.98 1.19 -12.10
N VAL A 99 9.00 1.54 -12.92
CA VAL A 99 8.31 2.82 -12.87
C VAL A 99 6.81 2.62 -12.72
N PHE A 100 6.17 3.45 -11.88
CA PHE A 100 4.73 3.60 -11.79
C PHE A 100 4.34 4.98 -12.29
N LEU A 101 3.41 5.04 -13.26
CA LEU A 101 2.98 6.29 -13.89
C LEU A 101 1.47 6.31 -14.10
N PRO A 102 0.84 7.50 -14.09
CA PRO A 102 -0.49 7.66 -14.69
C PRO A 102 -0.47 7.23 -16.15
N TYR A 103 -1.62 6.75 -16.67
CA TYR A 103 -1.71 6.17 -18.01
C TYR A 103 -1.12 7.06 -19.11
N ALA A 104 -1.48 8.34 -19.15
CA ALA A 104 -0.99 9.25 -20.19
C ALA A 104 0.55 9.36 -20.23
N LEU A 105 1.20 9.38 -19.05
CA LEU A 105 2.66 9.40 -18.95
C LEU A 105 3.28 8.03 -19.27
N MET A 106 2.59 6.94 -18.95
CA MET A 106 3.02 5.60 -19.31
C MET A 106 2.97 5.41 -20.84
N ASP A 107 1.94 5.91 -21.50
CA ASP A 107 1.83 5.91 -22.98
C ASP A 107 3.00 6.66 -23.61
N THR A 108 3.35 7.83 -23.07
CA THR A 108 4.53 8.60 -23.50
C THR A 108 5.81 7.81 -23.27
N ALA A 109 6.00 7.21 -22.08
CA ALA A 109 7.19 6.42 -21.77
C ALA A 109 7.35 5.19 -22.69
N GLN A 110 6.26 4.56 -23.11
CA GLN A 110 6.28 3.48 -24.10
C GLN A 110 6.68 3.99 -25.48
N THR A 111 6.10 5.11 -25.95
CA THR A 111 6.40 5.71 -27.24
C THR A 111 7.86 6.13 -27.32
N GLU A 112 8.40 6.70 -26.26
CA GLU A 112 9.81 7.09 -26.13
C GLU A 112 10.76 5.91 -25.86
N LYS A 113 10.25 4.69 -25.76
CA LYS A 113 11.01 3.47 -25.45
C LYS A 113 11.77 3.51 -24.11
N ASN A 114 11.26 4.27 -23.14
CA ASN A 114 11.83 4.37 -21.79
C ASN A 114 11.43 3.17 -20.90
N VAL A 115 10.48 2.35 -21.33
CA VAL A 115 10.07 1.11 -20.68
C VAL A 115 10.24 -0.09 -21.61
N ALA A 116 10.49 -1.26 -21.04
CA ALA A 116 10.69 -2.49 -21.78
C ALA A 116 9.39 -2.89 -22.50
N ASN A 117 9.52 -3.30 -23.76
CA ASN A 117 8.37 -3.68 -24.55
C ASN A 117 7.61 -4.86 -23.92
N GLY A 118 6.29 -4.76 -23.85
CA GLY A 118 5.41 -5.78 -23.27
C GLY A 118 5.45 -5.88 -21.74
N SER A 119 6.20 -5.01 -21.04
CA SER A 119 6.29 -5.05 -19.58
C SER A 119 5.21 -4.25 -18.85
N ARG A 120 4.43 -3.42 -19.55
CA ARG A 120 3.36 -2.63 -18.96
C ARG A 120 2.28 -3.51 -18.35
N ILE A 121 1.89 -3.18 -17.12
CA ILE A 121 0.78 -3.78 -16.39
C ILE A 121 -0.11 -2.66 -15.84
N ASN A 122 -1.42 -2.77 -16.05
CA ASN A 122 -2.37 -1.85 -15.44
C ASN A 122 -2.49 -2.20 -13.94
N ILE A 123 -2.25 -1.21 -13.10
CA ILE A 123 -2.27 -1.40 -11.65
C ILE A 123 -3.68 -1.20 -11.12
N GLY A 124 -4.28 -0.05 -11.39
CA GLY A 124 -5.61 0.27 -10.92
C GLY A 124 -5.88 1.76 -10.87
N ARG A 125 -6.97 2.09 -10.17
CA ARG A 125 -7.54 3.43 -10.06
C ARG A 125 -7.53 3.90 -8.62
N VAL A 126 -7.10 5.13 -8.38
CA VAL A 126 -7.34 5.85 -7.13
C VAL A 126 -8.32 6.98 -7.43
N ARG A 127 -9.43 7.03 -6.69
CA ARG A 127 -10.48 8.04 -6.86
C ARG A 127 -10.26 9.22 -5.92
N ILE A 128 -10.77 10.37 -6.32
CA ILE A 128 -11.04 11.44 -5.36
C ILE A 128 -12.19 11.01 -4.46
N GLY A 129 -12.05 11.24 -3.17
CA GLY A 129 -13.07 11.01 -2.17
C GLY A 129 -13.27 12.21 -1.27
N LEU A 130 -14.30 12.13 -0.45
CA LEU A 130 -14.58 13.12 0.59
C LEU A 130 -14.07 12.60 1.93
N ALA A 131 -13.33 13.43 2.64
CA ALA A 131 -12.90 13.21 4.01
C ALA A 131 -13.59 14.21 4.95
N VAL A 132 -13.93 13.72 6.13
CA VAL A 132 -14.35 14.53 7.28
C VAL A 132 -13.42 14.26 8.45
N HIS A 133 -13.47 15.10 9.48
CA HIS A 133 -12.72 14.85 10.70
C HIS A 133 -13.18 13.54 11.37
N LYS A 134 -12.26 12.88 12.06
CA LYS A 134 -12.57 11.62 12.75
C LYS A 134 -13.71 11.81 13.77
N GLY A 135 -14.75 11.00 13.62
CA GLY A 135 -15.93 11.03 14.48
C GLY A 135 -17.08 11.92 13.97
N ASP A 136 -16.83 12.73 12.94
CA ASP A 136 -17.90 13.50 12.32
C ASP A 136 -18.85 12.60 11.51
N PRO A 137 -20.12 13.00 11.33
CA PRO A 137 -21.07 12.27 10.51
C PRO A 137 -20.60 12.11 9.07
N THR A 138 -20.86 10.95 8.49
CA THR A 138 -20.57 10.67 7.08
C THR A 138 -21.84 10.94 6.23
N PRO A 139 -21.86 12.04 5.47
CA PRO A 139 -23.02 12.38 4.64
C PRO A 139 -23.11 11.45 3.42
N ASP A 140 -24.32 11.34 2.87
CA ASP A 140 -24.54 10.63 1.61
C ASP A 140 -24.07 11.47 0.41
N ILE A 141 -23.09 10.97 -0.33
CA ILE A 141 -22.51 11.58 -1.52
C ILE A 141 -22.67 10.70 -2.77
N SER A 142 -23.65 9.80 -2.78
CA SER A 142 -23.81 8.77 -3.80
C SER A 142 -24.21 9.29 -5.19
N THR A 143 -24.67 10.54 -5.30
CA THR A 143 -24.97 11.23 -6.57
C THR A 143 -24.31 12.60 -6.61
N VAL A 144 -24.18 13.17 -7.84
CA VAL A 144 -23.61 14.51 -8.02
C VAL A 144 -24.39 15.56 -7.23
N ASP A 145 -25.73 15.50 -7.27
CA ASP A 145 -26.59 16.44 -6.55
C ASP A 145 -26.41 16.36 -5.03
N LYS A 146 -26.34 15.14 -4.47
CA LYS A 146 -26.09 14.93 -3.05
C LYS A 146 -24.72 15.44 -2.64
N LEU A 147 -23.67 15.11 -3.40
CA LEU A 147 -22.33 15.64 -3.18
C LEU A 147 -22.36 17.17 -3.22
N ALA A 148 -22.98 17.76 -4.22
CA ALA A 148 -23.09 19.21 -4.36
C ALA A 148 -23.81 19.85 -3.16
N ALA A 149 -24.92 19.27 -2.70
CA ALA A 149 -25.64 19.72 -1.53
C ALA A 149 -24.75 19.70 -0.27
N VAL A 150 -24.03 18.60 -0.05
CA VAL A 150 -23.10 18.42 1.06
C VAL A 150 -21.97 19.48 1.03
N LEU A 151 -21.32 19.64 -0.14
CA LEU A 151 -20.20 20.57 -0.27
C LEU A 151 -20.65 22.04 -0.12
N LYS A 152 -21.85 22.42 -0.57
CA LYS A 152 -22.42 23.77 -0.42
C LYS A 152 -22.80 24.09 1.03
N ALA A 153 -23.32 23.09 1.76
CA ALA A 153 -23.69 23.22 3.15
C ALA A 153 -22.50 23.37 4.07
N ALA A 154 -21.32 22.88 3.65
CA ALA A 154 -20.10 22.95 4.43
C ALA A 154 -19.61 24.38 4.63
N ASP A 155 -19.01 24.66 5.80
CA ASP A 155 -18.36 25.94 6.09
C ASP A 155 -17.10 26.14 5.25
N SER A 156 -16.41 25.05 4.94
CA SER A 156 -15.27 25.04 4.03
C SER A 156 -14.98 23.65 3.48
N VAL A 157 -14.58 23.61 2.21
CA VAL A 157 -14.09 22.40 1.53
C VAL A 157 -12.62 22.59 1.20
N MET A 158 -11.77 21.84 1.88
CA MET A 158 -10.32 21.91 1.75
C MET A 158 -9.84 21.03 0.60
N TYR A 159 -8.82 21.46 -0.12
CA TYR A 159 -8.03 20.63 -1.04
C TYR A 159 -6.64 21.24 -1.26
N SER A 160 -5.73 20.45 -1.85
CA SER A 160 -4.35 20.89 -2.12
C SER A 160 -4.31 22.04 -3.12
N ASN A 161 -3.23 22.82 -3.09
CA ASN A 161 -3.05 23.97 -3.99
C ASN A 161 -2.83 23.50 -5.44
N PRO A 162 -3.70 23.86 -6.42
CA PRO A 162 -3.51 23.50 -7.82
C PRO A 162 -2.23 24.08 -8.42
N ALA A 163 -1.76 25.24 -7.92
CA ALA A 163 -0.51 25.87 -8.38
C ALA A 163 0.76 25.12 -7.94
N SER A 164 0.66 24.17 -6.99
CA SER A 164 1.79 23.34 -6.55
C SER A 164 2.27 22.32 -7.60
N GLY A 165 1.53 22.15 -8.70
CA GLY A 165 1.78 21.10 -9.68
C GLY A 165 1.18 19.75 -9.32
N SER A 166 0.43 19.64 -8.23
CA SER A 166 -0.28 18.41 -7.83
C SER A 166 -1.32 18.03 -8.89
N MET A 167 -1.28 16.77 -9.34
CA MET A 167 -2.29 16.24 -10.27
C MET A 167 -3.65 16.12 -9.58
N GLU A 168 -3.67 15.66 -8.33
CA GLU A 168 -4.86 15.59 -7.49
C GLU A 168 -5.58 16.94 -7.41
N ALA A 169 -4.84 17.99 -7.03
CA ALA A 169 -5.40 19.32 -6.89
C ALA A 169 -6.01 19.84 -8.19
N ARG A 170 -5.35 19.57 -9.34
CA ARG A 170 -5.88 19.94 -10.67
C ARG A 170 -7.14 19.17 -11.04
N ILE A 171 -7.21 17.88 -10.70
CA ILE A 171 -8.41 17.07 -10.92
C ILE A 171 -9.58 17.61 -10.09
N ILE A 172 -9.35 17.91 -8.81
CA ILE A 172 -10.38 18.45 -7.92
C ILE A 172 -10.85 19.81 -8.41
N ASP A 173 -9.92 20.73 -8.69
CA ASP A 173 -10.25 22.07 -9.17
C ASP A 173 -10.97 22.03 -10.52
N GLY A 174 -10.51 21.18 -11.44
CA GLY A 174 -11.16 20.93 -12.72
C GLY A 174 -12.58 20.39 -12.57
N MET A 175 -12.78 19.40 -11.73
CA MET A 175 -14.10 18.83 -11.41
C MET A 175 -15.04 19.92 -10.87
N LEU A 176 -14.60 20.68 -9.86
CA LEU A 176 -15.41 21.72 -9.25
C LEU A 176 -15.74 22.89 -10.18
N ASN A 177 -14.91 23.14 -11.19
CA ASN A 177 -15.13 24.22 -12.18
C ASN A 177 -15.98 23.76 -13.37
N ALA A 178 -15.87 22.50 -13.78
CA ALA A 178 -16.58 21.97 -14.95
C ALA A 178 -18.08 21.70 -14.69
N HIS A 179 -18.45 21.56 -13.43
CA HIS A 179 -19.82 21.15 -13.04
C HIS A 179 -20.54 22.30 -12.31
N PRO A 180 -21.58 22.91 -12.92
CA PRO A 180 -22.34 24.03 -12.34
C PRO A 180 -23.02 23.68 -11.01
N GLU A 181 -23.25 22.38 -10.76
CA GLU A 181 -23.79 21.88 -9.50
C GLU A 181 -22.94 22.28 -8.29
N PHE A 182 -21.63 22.52 -8.48
CA PHE A 182 -20.70 22.94 -7.42
C PHE A 182 -20.55 24.46 -7.30
N ALA A 183 -21.32 25.25 -8.06
CA ALA A 183 -21.34 26.70 -7.87
C ALA A 183 -21.74 27.06 -6.44
N GLY A 184 -20.99 27.96 -5.80
CA GLY A 184 -21.23 28.36 -4.39
C GLY A 184 -20.57 27.47 -3.32
N VAL A 185 -19.84 26.43 -3.69
CA VAL A 185 -19.00 25.69 -2.73
C VAL A 185 -17.91 26.60 -2.17
N LYS A 186 -17.82 26.66 -0.84
CA LYS A 186 -16.83 27.49 -0.11
C LYS A 186 -15.47 26.80 -0.12
N ARG A 187 -14.75 26.95 -1.23
CA ARG A 187 -13.44 26.31 -1.46
C ARG A 187 -12.35 26.99 -0.63
N LYS A 188 -11.49 26.20 -0.01
CA LYS A 188 -10.33 26.68 0.74
C LYS A 188 -9.09 25.86 0.40
N ILE A 189 -8.04 26.53 -0.01
CA ILE A 189 -6.78 25.90 -0.39
C ILE A 189 -5.95 25.60 0.87
N SER A 190 -5.48 24.36 0.99
CA SER A 190 -4.48 24.01 2.00
C SER A 190 -3.13 24.63 1.62
N MET A 191 -2.59 25.45 2.48
CA MET A 191 -1.29 26.10 2.27
C MET A 191 -0.13 25.19 2.74
N ASN A 192 -0.41 24.26 3.62
CA ASN A 192 0.57 23.34 4.21
C ASN A 192 0.07 21.89 4.09
N GLY A 193 0.58 21.19 3.11
CA GLY A 193 0.21 19.80 2.85
C GLY A 193 -1.15 19.65 2.15
N GLU A 194 -1.77 18.53 2.33
CA GLU A 194 -2.98 18.13 1.64
C GLU A 194 -4.25 18.62 2.35
N GLY A 195 -5.39 18.60 1.64
CA GLY A 195 -6.67 19.04 2.17
C GLY A 195 -7.11 18.31 3.44
N GLY A 196 -6.95 16.97 3.46
CA GLY A 196 -7.28 16.16 4.63
C GLY A 196 -6.42 16.48 5.85
N GLN A 197 -5.13 16.75 5.63
CA GLN A 197 -4.25 17.19 6.72
C GLN A 197 -4.69 18.53 7.30
N ALA A 198 -5.18 19.44 6.46
CA ALA A 198 -5.75 20.70 6.92
C ALA A 198 -7.02 20.49 7.75
N VAL A 199 -7.91 19.57 7.34
CA VAL A 199 -9.08 19.16 8.13
C VAL A 199 -8.65 18.56 9.48
N ALA A 200 -7.66 17.66 9.47
CA ALA A 200 -7.13 17.07 10.69
C ALA A 200 -6.59 18.11 11.69
N ARG A 201 -6.08 19.24 11.20
CA ARG A 201 -5.64 20.38 12.03
C ARG A 201 -6.77 21.35 12.42
N GLY A 202 -8.01 21.10 11.99
CA GLY A 202 -9.15 21.98 12.26
C GLY A 202 -9.22 23.25 11.38
N GLU A 203 -8.48 23.28 10.24
CA GLU A 203 -8.45 24.43 9.33
C GLU A 203 -9.66 24.48 8.39
N GLY A 204 -10.43 23.39 8.31
CA GLY A 204 -11.63 23.25 7.48
C GLY A 204 -12.52 22.12 7.95
N GLN A 205 -13.76 22.09 7.44
CA GLN A 205 -14.77 21.12 7.85
C GLN A 205 -14.63 19.78 7.14
N MET A 206 -14.37 19.81 5.85
CA MET A 206 -14.19 18.59 5.03
C MET A 206 -13.15 18.81 3.94
N ALA A 207 -12.66 17.70 3.37
CA ALA A 207 -11.69 17.77 2.30
C ALA A 207 -12.06 16.87 1.13
N LEU A 208 -11.75 17.34 -0.09
CA LEU A 208 -11.63 16.50 -1.27
C LEU A 208 -10.17 16.11 -1.43
N GLN A 209 -9.92 14.79 -1.57
CA GLN A 209 -8.57 14.24 -1.62
C GLN A 209 -8.58 12.84 -2.24
N LEU A 210 -7.43 12.32 -2.70
CA LEU A 210 -7.33 10.94 -3.12
C LEU A 210 -7.59 10.00 -1.93
N ILE A 211 -8.41 8.97 -2.14
CA ILE A 211 -8.82 8.04 -1.06
C ILE A 211 -7.62 7.39 -0.39
N CYS A 212 -6.58 7.05 -1.13
CA CYS A 212 -5.37 6.45 -0.55
C CYS A 212 -4.69 7.35 0.49
N GLU A 213 -4.79 8.67 0.34
CA GLU A 213 -4.25 9.60 1.33
C GLU A 213 -5.18 9.76 2.54
N ILE A 214 -6.50 9.63 2.34
CA ILE A 214 -7.47 9.67 3.45
C ILE A 214 -7.31 8.43 4.36
N VAL A 215 -7.28 7.23 3.76
CA VAL A 215 -7.23 5.97 4.52
C VAL A 215 -5.89 5.73 5.24
N ASN A 216 -4.85 6.47 4.87
CA ASN A 216 -3.57 6.44 5.58
C ASN A 216 -3.54 7.30 6.86
N HIS A 217 -4.61 8.07 7.14
CA HIS A 217 -4.78 8.87 8.36
C HIS A 217 -6.02 8.48 9.18
N PRO A 218 -6.22 7.19 9.52
CA PRO A 218 -7.47 6.69 10.11
C PRO A 218 -7.74 7.21 11.52
N ASP A 219 -6.71 7.72 12.20
CA ASP A 219 -6.83 8.30 13.55
C ASP A 219 -7.37 9.74 13.54
N GLN A 220 -7.26 10.42 12.39
CA GLN A 220 -7.60 11.84 12.25
C GLN A 220 -8.75 12.08 11.28
N LEU A 221 -8.92 11.21 10.30
CA LEU A 221 -9.90 11.36 9.23
C LEU A 221 -10.85 10.17 9.15
N THR A 222 -12.06 10.43 8.71
CA THR A 222 -13.03 9.44 8.24
C THR A 222 -13.22 9.61 6.74
N SER A 223 -13.00 8.53 5.98
CA SER A 223 -13.36 8.52 4.56
C SER A 223 -14.86 8.34 4.42
N VAL A 224 -15.53 9.33 3.80
CA VAL A 224 -16.95 9.24 3.47
C VAL A 224 -17.15 8.29 2.28
N GLY A 225 -16.20 8.27 1.36
CA GLY A 225 -16.22 7.45 0.16
C GLY A 225 -15.78 8.23 -1.09
N PRO A 226 -15.77 7.56 -2.25
CA PRO A 226 -15.44 8.19 -3.51
C PRO A 226 -16.55 9.14 -3.96
N VAL A 227 -16.15 10.21 -4.67
CA VAL A 227 -17.10 11.02 -5.41
C VAL A 227 -17.71 10.20 -6.57
N PRO A 228 -18.91 10.56 -7.08
CA PRO A 228 -19.58 9.83 -8.17
C PRO A 228 -18.68 9.67 -9.40
N ASP A 229 -18.68 8.48 -10.01
CA ASP A 229 -17.86 8.13 -11.18
C ASP A 229 -18.10 9.02 -12.39
N SER A 230 -19.32 9.52 -12.57
CA SER A 230 -19.68 10.44 -13.65
C SER A 230 -18.87 11.74 -13.65
N LEU A 231 -18.23 12.09 -12.53
CA LEU A 231 -17.38 13.25 -12.42
C LEU A 231 -15.96 13.04 -12.99
N GLY A 232 -15.56 11.80 -13.31
CA GLY A 232 -14.27 11.48 -13.88
C GLY A 232 -13.07 11.82 -12.97
N ALA A 233 -13.29 11.97 -11.66
CA ALA A 233 -12.30 12.45 -10.71
C ALA A 233 -11.47 11.28 -10.11
N TYR A 234 -10.50 10.80 -10.89
CA TYR A 234 -9.63 9.68 -10.51
C TYR A 234 -8.29 9.71 -11.24
N ILE A 235 -7.37 8.87 -10.81
CA ILE A 235 -6.07 8.62 -11.45
C ILE A 235 -5.96 7.12 -11.75
N ASP A 236 -5.85 6.76 -13.01
CA ASP A 236 -5.50 5.43 -13.47
C ASP A 236 -3.99 5.30 -13.59
N SER A 237 -3.43 4.26 -13.01
CA SER A 237 -1.99 4.02 -12.94
C SER A 237 -1.59 2.69 -13.55
N ALA A 238 -0.44 2.69 -14.22
CA ALA A 238 0.24 1.52 -14.73
C ALA A 238 1.67 1.44 -14.17
N ALA A 239 2.23 0.25 -14.20
CA ALA A 239 3.63 0.01 -13.92
C ALA A 239 4.31 -0.69 -15.10
N ALA A 240 5.62 -0.50 -15.22
CA ALA A 240 6.42 -1.19 -16.21
C ALA A 240 7.87 -1.38 -15.72
N VAL A 241 8.54 -2.38 -16.26
CA VAL A 241 10.01 -2.50 -16.17
C VAL A 241 10.62 -1.41 -17.06
N THR A 242 11.62 -0.70 -16.58
CA THR A 242 12.29 0.32 -17.39
C THR A 242 13.19 -0.33 -18.45
N SER A 243 13.39 0.34 -19.60
CA SER A 243 14.28 -0.18 -20.65
C SER A 243 15.76 -0.22 -20.24
N ARG A 244 16.12 0.51 -19.17
CA ARG A 244 17.47 0.60 -18.62
C ARG A 244 17.69 -0.23 -17.36
N SER A 245 16.70 -1.04 -16.96
CA SER A 245 16.79 -1.87 -15.75
C SER A 245 18.03 -2.76 -15.77
N ALA A 246 18.77 -2.77 -14.67
CA ALA A 246 19.85 -3.71 -14.45
C ALA A 246 19.35 -5.10 -14.02
N HIS A 247 18.10 -5.19 -13.51
CA HIS A 247 17.49 -6.38 -12.92
C HIS A 247 16.10 -6.68 -13.53
N PRO A 248 15.99 -6.82 -14.88
CA PRO A 248 14.67 -6.92 -15.53
C PRO A 248 13.87 -8.15 -15.14
N LYS A 249 14.52 -9.25 -14.77
CA LYS A 249 13.86 -10.49 -14.32
C LYS A 249 13.22 -10.30 -12.94
N GLU A 250 13.96 -9.77 -12.00
CA GLU A 250 13.53 -9.50 -10.63
C GLU A 250 12.47 -8.40 -10.62
N ALA A 251 12.60 -7.40 -11.49
CA ALA A 251 11.59 -6.36 -11.70
C ALA A 251 10.25 -6.96 -12.21
N ALA A 252 10.31 -7.87 -13.17
CA ALA A 252 9.13 -8.59 -13.65
C ALA A 252 8.51 -9.48 -12.56
N GLN A 253 9.33 -10.10 -11.71
CA GLN A 253 8.84 -10.86 -10.54
C GLN A 253 8.10 -9.97 -9.56
N PHE A 254 8.64 -8.78 -9.27
CA PHE A 254 7.96 -7.80 -8.41
C PHE A 254 6.61 -7.38 -9.00
N LEU A 255 6.53 -7.05 -10.27
CA LEU A 255 5.28 -6.67 -10.93
C LEU A 255 4.25 -7.81 -10.89
N LYS A 256 4.67 -9.05 -11.11
CA LYS A 256 3.82 -10.23 -10.97
C LYS A 256 3.32 -10.40 -9.53
N TYR A 257 4.21 -10.26 -8.55
CA TYR A 257 3.86 -10.30 -7.13
C TYR A 257 2.85 -9.21 -6.76
N ALA A 258 3.11 -7.98 -7.18
CA ALA A 258 2.24 -6.84 -6.89
C ALA A 258 0.84 -6.97 -7.52
N THR A 259 0.69 -7.78 -8.56
CA THR A 259 -0.57 -7.93 -9.31
C THR A 259 -1.26 -9.28 -9.15
N GLN A 260 -0.71 -10.18 -8.34
CA GLN A 260 -1.34 -11.47 -8.07
C GLN A 260 -2.68 -11.32 -7.30
N PRO A 261 -3.63 -12.27 -7.40
CA PRO A 261 -4.93 -12.16 -6.73
C PRO A 261 -4.83 -11.95 -5.21
N GLY A 262 -3.83 -12.53 -4.55
CA GLY A 262 -3.61 -12.41 -3.11
C GLY A 262 -3.30 -10.99 -2.62
N THR A 263 -2.87 -10.08 -3.50
CA THR A 263 -2.59 -8.69 -3.15
C THR A 263 -3.77 -7.74 -3.35
N TYR A 264 -4.89 -8.23 -3.90
CA TYR A 264 -6.05 -7.37 -4.22
C TYR A 264 -6.62 -6.65 -2.99
N SER A 265 -6.79 -7.37 -1.88
CA SER A 265 -7.33 -6.80 -0.64
C SER A 265 -6.41 -5.73 -0.04
N LEU A 266 -5.10 -5.87 -0.21
CA LEU A 266 -4.13 -4.87 0.23
C LEU A 266 -4.30 -3.57 -0.57
N TRP A 267 -4.34 -3.65 -1.89
CA TRP A 267 -4.56 -2.50 -2.75
C TRP A 267 -5.87 -1.78 -2.41
N LEU A 268 -6.97 -2.54 -2.29
CA LEU A 268 -8.28 -2.01 -1.97
C LEU A 268 -8.31 -1.35 -0.59
N GLY A 269 -7.70 -1.98 0.42
CA GLY A 269 -7.59 -1.44 1.77
C GLY A 269 -6.77 -0.14 1.84
N LYS A 270 -5.91 0.09 0.84
CA LYS A 270 -5.14 1.33 0.68
C LYS A 270 -5.77 2.32 -0.31
N GLY A 271 -7.02 2.09 -0.72
CA GLY A 271 -7.77 3.01 -1.57
C GLY A 271 -7.46 2.94 -3.06
N LEU A 272 -6.77 1.89 -3.53
CA LEU A 272 -6.55 1.63 -4.94
C LEU A 272 -7.43 0.46 -5.40
N GLU A 273 -8.30 0.73 -6.35
CA GLU A 273 -9.14 -0.28 -6.99
C GLU A 273 -8.41 -0.88 -8.18
N ARG A 274 -8.15 -2.20 -8.12
CA ARG A 274 -7.53 -2.92 -9.24
C ARG A 274 -8.50 -2.94 -10.43
N MET A 275 -8.00 -2.56 -11.61
CA MET A 275 -8.73 -2.73 -12.86
C MET A 275 -8.61 -4.19 -13.32
N LYS A 276 -9.74 -4.78 -13.73
CA LYS A 276 -9.81 -6.15 -14.26
C LYS A 276 -9.25 -6.22 -15.67
#